data_87bc20f7dde5529f1d60bf7bc4120553
#
_entry.id   87bc20f7dde5529f1d60bf7bc4120553
#
_cell.length_a   1.000
_cell.length_b   1.000
_cell.length_c   1.000
_cell.angle_alpha   90.00
_cell.angle_beta   90.00
_cell.angle_gamma   90.00
#
_symmetry.space_group_name_H-M   'P 1'
#
loop_
_entity.id
_entity.type
_entity.pdbx_description
1 polymer ?
#
loop_
_entity_poly.entity_id
_entity_poly.type
_entity_poly.pdbx_seq_one_letter_code
_entity_poly.pdbx_strand_id
1 'polypeptide(L)'
;MNETRHLSIGRSGRAALILIFLIGAALRFLDFSNPPLDFHPARQLHSALIARGFYLADGGTLPGWGAAEREEARIRGEQELWIEPPVMEYISAKLYALAGDADLRLPRALAILFWLIGAAGLNLICRGWLSDVGWAAAFALYLLLPYGVLVSRSFQPEALMTALTIFALATLGDWTERRSWGAAILTAVFAGAAVYVKQVMIFPIGFALGFAVLSTCGSIRKAFASAQVWLMALMTVGPAAAYNVWGVWIDGFLRQQYQGRFVFSEWFSIGFYIRWLREIDAVFGVGLIAAALIGLALIRRPGLRWIWVGYLVGYAAYGFALPHHIGTHDYYQTPLFPLASVGLGAFADSVGTVAARIERARGRDWLGRTMIAGAIALGCGWMIVDTATRLGRTDFRDAPERYRRIAERYDPYPNQINVVGLMDDYGAGLMYWGLRTAMIWDGSVEALPAAEADRVLRETMNNRQYFIATDMERFYQQPRLQQWLQAHGELMEREEGALVFRIDNGDDAPEERTNEAF
;
A
#
# COMPACT_ATOMS: atom_id res chain seq x y z
N MET A 1 12.38 41.94 -12.75
CA MET A 1 11.00 41.75 -13.24
C MET A 1 11.00 40.61 -14.22
N ASN A 2 10.74 39.37 -13.76
CA ASN A 2 10.54 38.23 -14.63
C ASN A 2 9.02 37.99 -14.69
N GLU A 3 8.43 38.31 -15.82
CA GLU A 3 7.06 37.90 -16.14
C GLU A 3 6.97 36.37 -15.99
N THR A 4 6.30 35.91 -14.93
CA THR A 4 5.84 34.53 -14.82
C THR A 4 4.80 34.34 -15.91
N ARG A 5 5.23 33.91 -17.12
CA ARG A 5 4.31 33.42 -18.14
C ARG A 5 3.54 32.26 -17.50
N HIS A 6 2.27 32.47 -17.19
CA HIS A 6 1.35 31.39 -16.89
C HIS A 6 1.28 30.51 -18.13
N LEU A 7 2.02 29.39 -18.12
CA LEU A 7 1.92 28.39 -19.17
C LEU A 7 0.51 27.81 -19.10
N SER A 8 -0.35 28.21 -20.03
CA SER A 8 -1.64 27.57 -20.21
C SER A 8 -1.46 26.32 -21.06
N ILE A 9 -2.04 25.19 -20.63
CA ILE A 9 -2.01 23.96 -21.41
C ILE A 9 -2.72 24.20 -22.75
N GLY A 10 -2.06 23.82 -23.85
CA GLY A 10 -2.62 23.83 -25.19
C GLY A 10 -3.80 22.85 -25.34
N ARG A 11 -4.57 22.96 -26.42
CA ARG A 11 -5.70 22.05 -26.68
C ARG A 11 -5.22 20.59 -26.78
N SER A 12 -4.10 20.34 -27.47
CA SER A 12 -3.48 19.01 -27.58
C SER A 12 -2.99 18.46 -26.25
N GLY A 13 -2.37 19.29 -25.41
CA GLY A 13 -1.94 18.89 -24.06
C GLY A 13 -3.12 18.50 -23.18
N ARG A 14 -4.22 19.27 -23.20
CA ARG A 14 -5.45 18.93 -22.48
C ARG A 14 -6.06 17.60 -22.94
N ALA A 15 -6.11 17.38 -24.25
CA ALA A 15 -6.61 16.12 -24.81
C ALA A 15 -5.74 14.92 -24.37
N ALA A 16 -4.41 15.07 -24.38
CA ALA A 16 -3.49 14.03 -23.89
C ALA A 16 -3.69 13.72 -22.41
N LEU A 17 -3.84 14.73 -21.55
CA LEU A 17 -4.11 14.53 -20.12
C LEU A 17 -5.43 13.83 -19.86
N ILE A 18 -6.49 14.23 -20.55
CA ILE A 18 -7.81 13.56 -20.46
C ILE A 18 -7.68 12.10 -20.90
N LEU A 19 -6.99 11.83 -22.00
CA LEU A 19 -6.77 10.47 -22.49
C LEU A 19 -6.00 9.61 -21.47
N ILE A 20 -4.88 10.14 -20.91
CA ILE A 20 -4.11 9.45 -19.88
C ILE A 20 -4.98 9.18 -18.65
N PHE A 21 -5.80 10.15 -18.24
CA PHE A 21 -6.72 9.97 -17.09
C PHE A 21 -7.77 8.89 -17.36
N LEU A 22 -8.40 8.90 -18.53
CA LEU A 22 -9.42 7.91 -18.90
C LEU A 22 -8.83 6.50 -19.01
N ILE A 23 -7.66 6.36 -19.63
CA ILE A 23 -6.95 5.07 -19.70
C ILE A 23 -6.56 4.60 -18.31
N GLY A 24 -5.96 5.49 -17.50
CA GLY A 24 -5.58 5.16 -16.13
C GLY A 24 -6.76 4.76 -15.25
N ALA A 25 -7.90 5.42 -15.41
CA ALA A 25 -9.15 5.00 -14.76
C ALA A 25 -9.62 3.63 -15.26
N ALA A 26 -9.68 3.43 -16.58
CA ALA A 26 -10.14 2.17 -17.18
C ALA A 26 -9.30 0.97 -16.75
N LEU A 27 -7.95 1.12 -16.71
CA LEU A 27 -7.05 0.06 -16.25
C LEU A 27 -7.38 -0.44 -14.83
N ARG A 28 -7.85 0.46 -13.93
CA ARG A 28 -8.20 0.10 -12.55
C ARG A 28 -9.48 -0.72 -12.44
N PHE A 29 -10.33 -0.68 -13.48
CA PHE A 29 -11.55 -1.49 -13.53
C PHE A 29 -11.38 -2.79 -14.32
N LEU A 30 -10.19 -3.07 -14.87
CA LEU A 30 -9.91 -4.39 -15.45
C LEU A 30 -10.01 -5.45 -14.37
N ASP A 31 -10.76 -6.52 -14.67
CA ASP A 31 -10.98 -7.64 -13.76
C ASP A 31 -11.42 -7.21 -12.33
N PHE A 32 -12.32 -6.25 -12.27
CA PHE A 32 -12.74 -5.56 -11.04
C PHE A 32 -13.42 -6.47 -10.03
N SER A 33 -14.10 -7.52 -10.50
CA SER A 33 -14.84 -8.49 -9.67
C SER A 33 -13.96 -9.63 -9.12
N ASN A 34 -12.70 -9.74 -9.56
CA ASN A 34 -11.77 -10.74 -9.04
C ASN A 34 -11.51 -10.47 -7.54
N PRO A 35 -11.56 -11.48 -6.65
CA PRO A 35 -11.18 -11.31 -5.24
C PRO A 35 -9.82 -10.62 -5.06
N PRO A 36 -9.60 -9.88 -3.97
CA PRO A 36 -8.39 -9.06 -3.78
C PRO A 36 -7.18 -9.90 -3.35
N LEU A 37 -6.85 -10.92 -4.15
CA LEU A 37 -5.71 -11.82 -3.96
C LEU A 37 -4.56 -11.52 -4.94
N ASP A 38 -4.70 -10.51 -5.78
CA ASP A 38 -3.73 -10.10 -6.79
C ASP A 38 -2.62 -9.17 -6.28
N PHE A 39 -2.77 -8.59 -5.08
CA PHE A 39 -1.81 -7.65 -4.53
C PHE A 39 -1.88 -7.57 -3.00
N HIS A 40 -0.87 -8.08 -2.29
CA HIS A 40 -0.80 -8.13 -0.82
C HIS A 40 -2.10 -8.62 -0.15
N PRO A 41 -2.56 -9.85 -0.45
CA PRO A 41 -3.85 -10.35 -0.02
C PRO A 41 -4.06 -10.29 1.49
N ALA A 42 -3.04 -10.69 2.29
CA ALA A 42 -3.12 -10.64 3.74
C ALA A 42 -3.50 -9.26 4.27
N ARG A 43 -2.93 -8.18 3.70
CA ARG A 43 -3.24 -6.81 4.12
C ARG A 43 -4.65 -6.38 3.70
N GLN A 44 -5.07 -6.74 2.49
CA GLN A 44 -6.41 -6.40 1.99
C GLN A 44 -7.50 -7.13 2.78
N LEU A 45 -7.29 -8.42 3.07
CA LEU A 45 -8.24 -9.22 3.84
C LEU A 45 -8.26 -8.84 5.33
N HIS A 46 -7.12 -8.42 5.90
CA HIS A 46 -7.07 -7.81 7.23
C HIS A 46 -7.96 -6.55 7.31
N SER A 47 -7.80 -5.59 6.38
CA SER A 47 -8.69 -4.44 6.31
C SER A 47 -10.15 -4.82 6.08
N ALA A 48 -10.40 -5.88 5.28
CA ALA A 48 -11.75 -6.37 5.03
C ALA A 48 -12.40 -7.00 6.27
N LEU A 49 -11.63 -7.73 7.10
CA LEU A 49 -12.09 -8.27 8.38
C LEU A 49 -12.53 -7.15 9.32
N ILE A 50 -11.69 -6.12 9.50
CA ILE A 50 -12.01 -4.95 10.35
C ILE A 50 -13.26 -4.23 9.84
N ALA A 51 -13.34 -3.94 8.53
CA ALA A 51 -14.49 -3.25 7.95
C ALA A 51 -15.79 -4.04 8.08
N ARG A 52 -15.74 -5.36 7.87
CA ARG A 52 -16.88 -6.26 8.08
C ARG A 52 -17.28 -6.33 9.55
N GLY A 53 -16.29 -6.35 10.47
CA GLY A 53 -16.52 -6.29 11.91
C GLY A 53 -17.30 -5.02 12.30
N PHE A 54 -16.87 -3.84 11.86
CA PHE A 54 -17.59 -2.58 12.08
C PHE A 54 -19.03 -2.59 11.52
N TYR A 55 -19.17 -3.11 10.29
CA TYR A 55 -20.49 -3.21 9.66
C TYR A 55 -21.46 -4.09 10.43
N LEU A 56 -20.98 -5.26 10.89
CA LEU A 56 -21.81 -6.20 11.67
C LEU A 56 -22.08 -5.69 13.09
N ALA A 57 -21.14 -5.00 13.73
CA ALA A 57 -21.33 -4.37 15.04
C ALA A 57 -22.41 -3.28 15.01
N ASP A 58 -22.55 -2.57 13.87
CA ASP A 58 -23.62 -1.59 13.64
C ASP A 58 -24.96 -2.24 13.22
N GLY A 59 -25.12 -3.57 13.34
CA GLY A 59 -26.35 -4.29 12.99
C GLY A 59 -26.47 -4.67 11.51
N GLY A 60 -25.38 -4.66 10.77
CA GLY A 60 -25.32 -5.08 9.37
C GLY A 60 -25.71 -6.55 9.17
N THR A 61 -26.09 -6.88 7.94
CA THR A 61 -26.48 -8.24 7.54
C THR A 61 -25.65 -8.72 6.36
N LEU A 62 -25.40 -10.02 6.27
CA LEU A 62 -24.72 -10.65 5.16
C LEU A 62 -25.69 -11.61 4.46
N PRO A 63 -25.94 -11.43 3.16
CA PRO A 63 -26.83 -12.30 2.40
C PRO A 63 -26.40 -13.76 2.50
N GLY A 64 -27.33 -14.67 2.83
CA GLY A 64 -27.06 -16.10 2.94
C GLY A 64 -26.37 -16.56 4.23
N TRP A 65 -26.00 -15.64 5.14
CA TRP A 65 -25.33 -15.99 6.41
C TRP A 65 -26.32 -16.08 7.56
N GLY A 66 -26.20 -17.17 8.35
CA GLY A 66 -26.96 -17.36 9.60
C GLY A 66 -26.50 -16.40 10.70
N ALA A 67 -27.26 -16.35 11.81
CA ALA A 67 -26.92 -15.49 12.95
C ALA A 67 -25.56 -15.86 13.59
N ALA A 68 -25.28 -17.15 13.71
CA ALA A 68 -24.02 -17.64 14.27
C ALA A 68 -22.80 -17.26 13.42
N GLU A 69 -22.92 -17.40 12.09
CA GLU A 69 -21.84 -17.01 11.16
C GLU A 69 -21.56 -15.51 11.18
N ARG A 70 -22.61 -14.68 11.25
CA ARG A 70 -22.46 -13.22 11.37
C ARG A 70 -21.79 -12.84 12.68
N GLU A 71 -22.15 -13.48 13.79
CA GLU A 71 -21.53 -13.24 15.08
C GLU A 71 -20.06 -13.64 15.09
N GLU A 72 -19.71 -14.81 14.54
CA GLU A 72 -18.32 -15.23 14.37
C GLU A 72 -17.51 -14.24 13.51
N ALA A 73 -18.08 -13.80 12.39
CA ALA A 73 -17.43 -12.81 11.52
C ALA A 73 -17.21 -11.47 12.21
N ARG A 74 -18.17 -11.05 13.07
CA ARG A 74 -18.05 -9.84 13.88
C ARG A 74 -16.91 -9.96 14.89
N ILE A 75 -16.87 -11.06 15.65
CA ILE A 75 -15.83 -11.33 16.65
C ILE A 75 -14.44 -11.33 16.00
N ARG A 76 -14.28 -11.98 14.85
CA ARG A 76 -12.99 -12.00 14.13
C ARG A 76 -12.57 -10.60 13.69
N GLY A 77 -13.49 -9.78 13.20
CA GLY A 77 -13.17 -8.40 12.85
C GLY A 77 -12.78 -7.55 14.06
N GLU A 78 -13.33 -7.80 15.24
CA GLU A 78 -12.98 -7.11 16.48
C GLU A 78 -11.64 -7.58 17.07
N GLN A 79 -11.22 -8.81 16.78
CA GLN A 79 -9.93 -9.35 17.20
C GLN A 79 -8.74 -8.86 16.36
N GLU A 80 -9.02 -8.32 15.17
CA GLU A 80 -7.97 -7.77 14.32
C GLU A 80 -7.35 -6.50 14.92
N LEU A 81 -6.03 -6.45 14.93
CA LEU A 81 -5.29 -5.34 15.53
C LEU A 81 -5.27 -4.11 14.62
N TRP A 82 -5.60 -2.95 15.17
CA TRP A 82 -5.53 -1.67 14.46
C TRP A 82 -4.10 -1.12 14.47
N ILE A 83 -3.29 -1.58 13.52
CA ILE A 83 -1.90 -1.12 13.40
C ILE A 83 -1.85 0.37 13.04
N GLU A 84 -2.74 0.79 12.15
CA GLU A 84 -2.95 2.19 11.72
C GLU A 84 -4.40 2.58 12.06
N PRO A 85 -4.73 3.87 12.21
CA PRO A 85 -6.13 4.27 12.38
C PRO A 85 -7.00 3.71 11.24
N PRO A 86 -8.06 2.95 11.52
CA PRO A 86 -8.82 2.20 10.52
C PRO A 86 -9.80 3.09 9.73
N VAL A 87 -9.26 4.15 9.09
CA VAL A 87 -10.07 5.15 8.37
C VAL A 87 -10.72 4.57 7.13
N MET A 88 -9.96 3.82 6.32
CA MET A 88 -10.47 3.18 5.11
C MET A 88 -11.51 2.12 5.46
N GLU A 89 -11.27 1.37 6.52
CA GLU A 89 -12.13 0.32 7.04
C GLU A 89 -13.47 0.88 7.53
N TYR A 90 -13.41 1.98 8.29
CA TYR A 90 -14.61 2.66 8.77
C TYR A 90 -15.48 3.22 7.63
N ILE A 91 -14.85 3.90 6.65
CA ILE A 91 -15.58 4.41 5.47
C ILE A 91 -16.20 3.24 4.68
N SER A 92 -15.45 2.13 4.52
CA SER A 92 -15.93 0.94 3.83
C SER A 92 -17.10 0.28 4.55
N ALA A 93 -17.09 0.22 5.89
CA ALA A 93 -18.21 -0.27 6.68
C ALA A 93 -19.50 0.55 6.45
N LYS A 94 -19.38 1.88 6.31
CA LYS A 94 -20.53 2.74 5.95
C LYS A 94 -21.01 2.50 4.51
N LEU A 95 -20.11 2.20 3.58
CA LEU A 95 -20.51 1.79 2.22
C LEU A 95 -21.20 0.43 2.22
N TYR A 96 -20.75 -0.53 3.04
CA TYR A 96 -21.43 -1.80 3.26
C TYR A 96 -22.85 -1.61 3.81
N ALA A 97 -23.03 -0.70 4.76
CA ALA A 97 -24.34 -0.38 5.30
C ALA A 97 -25.29 0.20 4.23
N LEU A 98 -24.79 1.00 3.32
CA LEU A 98 -25.58 1.53 2.20
C LEU A 98 -25.91 0.45 1.15
N ALA A 99 -25.02 -0.50 0.94
CA ALA A 99 -25.24 -1.59 -0.03
C ALA A 99 -26.02 -2.77 0.53
N GLY A 100 -26.08 -2.92 1.87
CA GLY A 100 -26.68 -4.06 2.55
C GLY A 100 -25.84 -5.34 2.48
N ASP A 101 -24.54 -5.23 2.15
CA ASP A 101 -23.61 -6.36 2.00
C ASP A 101 -22.17 -5.91 2.15
N ALA A 102 -21.28 -6.80 2.65
CA ALA A 102 -19.84 -6.56 2.76
C ALA A 102 -19.09 -6.90 1.47
N ASP A 103 -19.49 -6.29 0.37
CA ASP A 103 -18.92 -6.51 -0.96
C ASP A 103 -17.53 -5.86 -1.09
N LEU A 104 -16.49 -6.68 -1.32
CA LEU A 104 -15.09 -6.25 -1.47
C LEU A 104 -14.84 -5.31 -2.66
N ARG A 105 -15.78 -5.22 -3.61
CA ARG A 105 -15.72 -4.26 -4.71
C ARG A 105 -15.88 -2.81 -4.24
N LEU A 106 -16.58 -2.58 -3.13
CA LEU A 106 -16.82 -1.23 -2.59
C LEU A 106 -15.55 -0.57 -2.06
N PRO A 107 -14.75 -1.19 -1.17
CA PRO A 107 -13.47 -0.61 -0.75
C PRO A 107 -12.46 -0.51 -1.91
N ARG A 108 -12.48 -1.42 -2.89
CA ARG A 108 -11.68 -1.31 -4.11
C ARG A 108 -12.05 -0.06 -4.91
N ALA A 109 -13.35 0.18 -5.12
CA ALA A 109 -13.84 1.39 -5.79
C ALA A 109 -13.45 2.66 -5.03
N LEU A 110 -13.54 2.63 -3.71
CA LEU A 110 -13.15 3.74 -2.83
C LEU A 110 -11.65 4.07 -2.96
N ALA A 111 -10.79 3.07 -2.96
CA ALA A 111 -9.34 3.24 -3.16
C ALA A 111 -9.05 3.85 -4.55
N ILE A 112 -9.67 3.34 -5.61
CA ILE A 112 -9.56 3.90 -6.97
C ILE A 112 -9.98 5.37 -6.98
N LEU A 113 -11.11 5.71 -6.37
CA LEU A 113 -11.61 7.08 -6.30
C LEU A 113 -10.59 8.02 -5.65
N PHE A 114 -10.01 7.63 -4.50
CA PHE A 114 -9.00 8.46 -3.83
C PHE A 114 -7.76 8.66 -4.69
N TRP A 115 -7.28 7.63 -5.37
CA TRP A 115 -6.14 7.77 -6.27
C TRP A 115 -6.44 8.73 -7.43
N LEU A 116 -7.60 8.62 -8.04
CA LEU A 116 -8.01 9.53 -9.12
C LEU A 116 -8.21 10.97 -8.63
N ILE A 117 -8.70 11.18 -7.41
CA ILE A 117 -8.74 12.49 -6.74
C ILE A 117 -7.30 13.03 -6.55
N GLY A 118 -6.34 12.17 -6.20
CA GLY A 118 -4.92 12.53 -6.12
C GLY A 118 -4.37 13.14 -7.41
N ALA A 119 -4.85 12.70 -8.59
CA ALA A 119 -4.48 13.31 -9.86
C ALA A 119 -4.89 14.78 -9.97
N ALA A 120 -6.02 15.18 -9.38
CA ALA A 120 -6.41 16.59 -9.31
C ALA A 120 -5.44 17.42 -8.47
N GLY A 121 -4.97 16.86 -7.34
CA GLY A 121 -3.91 17.48 -6.52
C GLY A 121 -2.59 17.60 -7.28
N LEU A 122 -2.20 16.57 -8.04
CA LEU A 122 -1.01 16.59 -8.89
C LEU A 122 -1.12 17.69 -9.97
N ASN A 123 -2.32 17.86 -10.55
CA ASN A 123 -2.60 18.96 -11.46
C ASN A 123 -2.35 20.33 -10.80
N LEU A 124 -2.73 20.52 -9.53
CA LEU A 124 -2.47 21.75 -8.80
C LEU A 124 -0.97 22.02 -8.62
N ILE A 125 -0.17 20.97 -8.37
CA ILE A 125 1.29 21.09 -8.26
C ILE A 125 1.92 21.47 -9.59
N CYS A 126 1.53 20.80 -10.67
CA CYS A 126 2.18 20.92 -11.99
C CYS A 126 1.80 22.21 -12.75
N ARG A 127 0.59 22.74 -12.51
CA ARG A 127 0.08 23.89 -13.24
C ARG A 127 0.96 25.14 -13.08
N GLY A 128 1.14 25.87 -14.17
CA GLY A 128 1.82 27.17 -14.20
C GLY A 128 3.34 27.10 -14.22
N TRP A 129 3.95 25.90 -14.30
CA TRP A 129 5.39 25.78 -14.43
C TRP A 129 5.89 24.61 -15.30
N LEU A 130 5.14 23.53 -15.47
CA LEU A 130 5.47 22.47 -16.43
C LEU A 130 4.83 22.78 -17.80
N SER A 131 5.52 22.40 -18.87
CA SER A 131 4.97 22.36 -20.21
C SER A 131 4.00 21.19 -20.39
N ASP A 132 3.25 21.16 -21.51
CA ASP A 132 2.34 20.05 -21.85
C ASP A 132 3.04 18.69 -21.78
N VAL A 133 4.30 18.60 -22.22
CA VAL A 133 5.10 17.37 -22.22
C VAL A 133 5.48 16.97 -20.78
N GLY A 134 5.96 17.91 -19.98
CA GLY A 134 6.30 17.63 -18.57
C GLY A 134 5.07 17.20 -17.78
N TRP A 135 3.94 17.85 -18.05
CA TRP A 135 2.69 17.52 -17.39
C TRP A 135 2.21 16.10 -17.77
N ALA A 136 2.24 15.77 -19.09
CA ALA A 136 1.88 14.45 -19.58
C ALA A 136 2.76 13.34 -18.96
N ALA A 137 4.08 13.58 -18.83
CA ALA A 137 5.01 12.64 -18.20
C ALA A 137 4.68 12.42 -16.71
N ALA A 138 4.39 13.50 -15.95
CA ALA A 138 4.00 13.41 -14.54
C ALA A 138 2.71 12.59 -14.36
N PHE A 139 1.69 12.86 -15.19
CA PHE A 139 0.41 12.15 -15.15
C PHE A 139 0.53 10.71 -15.62
N ALA A 140 1.33 10.44 -16.66
CA ALA A 140 1.56 9.08 -17.14
C ALA A 140 2.17 8.21 -16.03
N LEU A 141 3.19 8.68 -15.32
CA LEU A 141 3.77 7.94 -14.22
C LEU A 141 2.75 7.70 -13.10
N TYR A 142 2.04 8.73 -12.68
CA TYR A 142 1.08 8.63 -11.57
C TYR A 142 -0.09 7.68 -11.89
N LEU A 143 -0.64 7.76 -13.12
CA LEU A 143 -1.86 7.07 -13.48
C LEU A 143 -1.64 5.72 -14.16
N LEU A 144 -0.51 5.51 -14.85
CA LEU A 144 -0.30 4.33 -15.70
C LEU A 144 0.78 3.39 -15.18
N LEU A 145 1.65 3.82 -14.23
CA LEU A 145 2.69 2.92 -13.69
C LEU A 145 2.03 1.65 -13.15
N PRO A 146 2.45 0.44 -13.56
CA PRO A 146 1.76 -0.81 -13.21
C PRO A 146 1.57 -0.98 -11.70
N TYR A 147 2.61 -0.74 -10.92
CA TYR A 147 2.52 -0.78 -9.46
C TYR A 147 1.48 0.24 -8.92
N GLY A 148 1.45 1.46 -9.47
CA GLY A 148 0.47 2.49 -9.10
C GLY A 148 -0.97 2.08 -9.40
N VAL A 149 -1.20 1.29 -10.46
CA VAL A 149 -2.52 0.73 -10.76
C VAL A 149 -2.89 -0.33 -9.72
N LEU A 150 -1.97 -1.26 -9.39
CA LEU A 150 -2.24 -2.32 -8.41
C LEU A 150 -2.52 -1.76 -7.01
N VAL A 151 -1.63 -0.91 -6.48
CA VAL A 151 -1.79 -0.34 -5.14
C VAL A 151 -3.04 0.53 -5.00
N SER A 152 -3.43 1.23 -6.06
CA SER A 152 -4.59 2.12 -6.05
C SER A 152 -5.94 1.41 -6.13
N ARG A 153 -5.95 0.11 -6.42
CA ARG A 153 -7.16 -0.72 -6.43
C ARG A 153 -7.22 -1.70 -5.25
N SER A 154 -6.23 -1.62 -4.36
CA SER A 154 -6.16 -2.47 -3.18
C SER A 154 -6.87 -1.83 -1.98
N PHE A 155 -7.51 -2.67 -1.16
CA PHE A 155 -8.14 -2.24 0.09
C PHE A 155 -7.06 -2.02 1.16
N GLN A 156 -6.38 -0.90 1.06
CA GLN A 156 -5.26 -0.49 1.92
C GLN A 156 -5.26 1.04 2.05
N PRO A 157 -4.60 1.63 3.05
CA PRO A 157 -4.60 3.08 3.26
C PRO A 157 -3.79 3.88 2.23
N GLU A 158 -2.97 3.22 1.40
CA GLU A 158 -1.99 3.83 0.50
C GLU A 158 -2.62 4.79 -0.51
N ALA A 159 -3.79 4.46 -1.06
CA ALA A 159 -4.46 5.32 -2.05
C ALA A 159 -4.94 6.64 -1.42
N LEU A 160 -5.57 6.57 -0.26
CA LEU A 160 -6.01 7.75 0.50
C LEU A 160 -4.81 8.56 0.99
N MET A 161 -3.82 7.92 1.58
CA MET A 161 -2.57 8.53 2.03
C MET A 161 -1.89 9.32 0.89
N THR A 162 -1.76 8.71 -0.29
CA THR A 162 -1.11 9.35 -1.44
C THR A 162 -1.87 10.58 -1.92
N ALA A 163 -3.20 10.49 -2.04
CA ALA A 163 -4.05 11.63 -2.40
C ALA A 163 -3.89 12.79 -1.40
N LEU A 164 -4.03 12.51 -0.11
CA LEU A 164 -3.88 13.51 0.95
C LEU A 164 -2.48 14.14 0.95
N THR A 165 -1.45 13.35 0.73
CA THR A 165 -0.06 13.84 0.63
C THR A 165 0.11 14.79 -0.56
N ILE A 166 -0.42 14.45 -1.72
CA ILE A 166 -0.34 15.33 -2.91
C ILE A 166 -1.05 16.66 -2.63
N PHE A 167 -2.24 16.65 -2.03
CA PHE A 167 -2.94 17.87 -1.65
C PHE A 167 -2.19 18.68 -0.58
N ALA A 168 -1.57 18.02 0.41
CA ALA A 168 -0.72 18.68 1.39
C ALA A 168 0.45 19.41 0.73
N LEU A 169 1.15 18.76 -0.21
CA LEU A 169 2.27 19.35 -0.94
C LEU A 169 1.81 20.49 -1.88
N ALA A 170 0.65 20.34 -2.53
CA ALA A 170 0.08 21.38 -3.38
C ALA A 170 -0.26 22.65 -2.58
N THR A 171 -0.96 22.48 -1.45
CA THR A 171 -1.36 23.60 -0.59
C THR A 171 -0.18 24.22 0.15
N LEU A 172 0.84 23.40 0.51
CA LEU A 172 2.10 23.89 1.06
C LEU A 172 2.84 24.76 0.03
N GLY A 173 2.85 24.37 -1.26
CA GLY A 173 3.37 25.18 -2.35
C GLY A 173 2.68 26.53 -2.44
N ASP A 174 1.35 26.55 -2.40
CA ASP A 174 0.57 27.78 -2.40
C ASP A 174 0.86 28.65 -1.15
N TRP A 175 1.03 28.02 0.02
CA TRP A 175 1.41 28.74 1.25
C TRP A 175 2.82 29.36 1.14
N THR A 176 3.79 28.69 0.53
CA THR A 176 5.13 29.28 0.36
C THR A 176 5.12 30.54 -0.52
N GLU A 177 4.19 30.62 -1.48
CA GLU A 177 4.05 31.75 -2.39
C GLU A 177 3.21 32.88 -1.78
N ARG A 178 2.09 32.57 -1.13
CA ARG A 178 1.07 33.56 -0.75
C ARG A 178 1.00 33.85 0.76
N ARG A 179 1.50 32.98 1.60
CA ARG A 179 1.42 33.07 3.07
C ARG A 179 0.00 33.28 3.60
N SER A 180 -0.99 32.74 2.87
CA SER A 180 -2.40 32.91 3.24
C SER A 180 -2.83 31.91 4.33
N TRP A 181 -3.78 32.34 5.19
CA TRP A 181 -4.38 31.43 6.18
C TRP A 181 -5.12 30.26 5.54
N GLY A 182 -5.80 30.47 4.41
CA GLY A 182 -6.49 29.40 3.69
C GLY A 182 -5.53 28.28 3.27
N ALA A 183 -4.37 28.66 2.68
CA ALA A 183 -3.35 27.68 2.32
C ALA A 183 -2.75 26.98 3.54
N ALA A 184 -2.49 27.72 4.65
CA ALA A 184 -1.99 27.13 5.89
C ALA A 184 -2.97 26.11 6.50
N ILE A 185 -4.27 26.45 6.55
CA ILE A 185 -5.32 25.56 7.07
C ILE A 185 -5.45 24.31 6.20
N LEU A 186 -5.50 24.47 4.87
CA LEU A 186 -5.59 23.30 3.96
C LEU A 186 -4.36 22.41 4.07
N THR A 187 -3.15 22.99 4.17
CA THR A 187 -1.93 22.22 4.40
C THR A 187 -2.00 21.46 5.72
N ALA A 188 -2.42 22.12 6.80
CA ALA A 188 -2.58 21.52 8.12
C ALA A 188 -3.55 20.32 8.10
N VAL A 189 -4.70 20.48 7.44
CA VAL A 189 -5.73 19.44 7.33
C VAL A 189 -5.23 18.25 6.50
N PHE A 190 -4.72 18.52 5.29
CA PHE A 190 -4.28 17.42 4.42
C PHE A 190 -3.02 16.72 4.96
N ALA A 191 -2.05 17.44 5.50
CA ALA A 191 -0.85 16.87 6.10
C ALA A 191 -1.20 16.04 7.35
N GLY A 192 -2.05 16.60 8.23
CA GLY A 192 -2.52 15.90 9.42
C GLY A 192 -3.30 14.64 9.08
N ALA A 193 -4.21 14.69 8.11
CA ALA A 193 -4.96 13.54 7.66
C ALA A 193 -4.05 12.48 7.01
N ALA A 194 -3.07 12.86 6.18
CA ALA A 194 -2.13 11.92 5.58
C ALA A 194 -1.28 11.18 6.64
N VAL A 195 -0.77 11.92 7.64
CA VAL A 195 -0.01 11.34 8.76
C VAL A 195 -0.91 10.49 9.66
N TYR A 196 -2.16 10.87 9.87
CA TYR A 196 -3.12 10.10 10.66
C TYR A 196 -3.44 8.77 9.98
N VAL A 197 -3.74 8.78 8.69
CA VAL A 197 -4.03 7.57 7.89
C VAL A 197 -2.82 6.64 7.81
N LYS A 198 -1.60 7.19 7.72
CA LYS A 198 -0.37 6.40 7.68
C LYS A 198 0.77 7.15 8.38
N GLN A 199 1.06 6.74 9.60
CA GLN A 199 1.91 7.49 10.53
C GLN A 199 3.34 7.72 10.04
N VAL A 200 3.87 6.83 9.22
CA VAL A 200 5.21 6.96 8.63
C VAL A 200 5.35 8.21 7.73
N MET A 201 4.22 8.77 7.28
CA MET A 201 4.22 10.01 6.50
C MET A 201 4.68 11.24 7.28
N ILE A 202 4.80 11.13 8.62
CA ILE A 202 5.41 12.19 9.44
C ILE A 202 6.83 12.55 8.96
N PHE A 203 7.59 11.58 8.47
CA PHE A 203 8.94 11.84 7.96
C PHE A 203 8.90 12.66 6.66
N PRO A 204 8.37 12.17 5.51
CA PRO A 204 8.43 12.95 4.28
C PRO A 204 7.64 14.26 4.36
N ILE A 205 6.46 14.27 4.98
CA ILE A 205 5.65 15.49 5.12
C ILE A 205 6.28 16.45 6.13
N GLY A 206 6.74 15.96 7.28
CA GLY A 206 7.36 16.79 8.31
C GLY A 206 8.62 17.49 7.84
N PHE A 207 9.49 16.80 7.12
CA PHE A 207 10.69 17.40 6.53
C PHE A 207 10.33 18.37 5.38
N ALA A 208 9.36 18.04 4.52
CA ALA A 208 8.88 18.97 3.49
C ALA A 208 8.36 20.27 4.10
N LEU A 209 7.54 20.18 5.15
CA LEU A 209 7.06 21.32 5.94
C LEU A 209 8.21 22.10 6.55
N GLY A 210 9.15 21.44 7.23
CA GLY A 210 10.30 22.09 7.88
C GLY A 210 11.14 22.89 6.88
N PHE A 211 11.51 22.29 5.76
CA PHE A 211 12.30 22.95 4.71
C PHE A 211 11.54 24.10 4.04
N ALA A 212 10.25 23.90 3.75
CA ALA A 212 9.39 24.94 3.20
C ALA A 212 9.26 26.15 4.16
N VAL A 213 9.04 25.87 5.45
CA VAL A 213 8.93 26.91 6.49
C VAL A 213 10.22 27.68 6.63
N LEU A 214 11.37 26.98 6.74
CA LEU A 214 12.68 27.63 6.90
C LEU A 214 13.03 28.49 5.68
N SER A 215 12.80 28.00 4.47
CA SER A 215 13.07 28.75 3.24
C SER A 215 12.17 29.97 3.09
N THR A 216 10.91 29.87 3.55
CA THR A 216 9.91 30.94 3.41
C THR A 216 10.01 31.98 4.53
N CYS A 217 10.28 31.56 5.77
CA CYS A 217 10.44 32.50 6.91
C CYS A 217 11.84 33.10 6.99
N GLY A 218 12.84 32.48 6.37
CA GLY A 218 14.22 32.93 6.32
C GLY A 218 14.99 32.80 7.64
N SER A 219 14.33 32.43 8.75
CA SER A 219 14.99 32.12 10.03
C SER A 219 14.10 31.31 10.95
N ILE A 220 14.71 30.48 11.80
CA ILE A 220 14.03 29.67 12.82
C ILE A 220 13.19 30.56 13.76
N ARG A 221 13.73 31.70 14.21
CA ARG A 221 13.03 32.63 15.10
C ARG A 221 11.71 33.16 14.48
N LYS A 222 11.71 33.50 13.19
CA LYS A 222 10.51 33.94 12.47
C LYS A 222 9.52 32.79 12.25
N ALA A 223 10.01 31.60 12.03
CA ALA A 223 9.17 30.40 11.94
C ALA A 223 8.41 30.18 13.25
N PHE A 224 9.10 30.18 14.39
CA PHE A 224 8.46 30.02 15.71
C PHE A 224 7.52 31.17 16.09
N ALA A 225 7.70 32.36 15.55
CA ALA A 225 6.79 33.49 15.75
C ALA A 225 5.52 33.43 14.89
N SER A 226 5.41 32.48 13.97
CA SER A 226 4.27 32.37 13.04
C SER A 226 3.20 31.44 13.55
N ALA A 227 2.00 31.95 13.81
CA ALA A 227 0.84 31.17 14.21
C ALA A 227 0.40 30.15 13.12
N GLN A 228 0.59 30.48 11.83
CA GLN A 228 0.33 29.56 10.72
C GLN A 228 1.26 28.32 10.79
N VAL A 229 2.54 28.52 11.14
CA VAL A 229 3.51 27.43 11.28
C VAL A 229 3.11 26.49 12.43
N TRP A 230 2.70 27.07 13.57
CA TRP A 230 2.21 26.27 14.69
C TRP A 230 0.95 25.49 14.34
N LEU A 231 0.00 26.11 13.64
CA LEU A 231 -1.19 25.40 13.18
C LEU A 231 -0.82 24.19 12.29
N MET A 232 0.04 24.40 11.29
CA MET A 232 0.49 23.32 10.40
C MET A 232 1.22 22.22 11.19
N ALA A 233 2.13 22.57 12.09
CA ALA A 233 2.89 21.59 12.89
C ALA A 233 1.97 20.78 13.82
N LEU A 234 1.12 21.47 14.59
CA LEU A 234 0.24 20.82 15.57
C LEU A 234 -0.80 19.92 14.90
N MET A 235 -1.40 20.34 13.81
CA MET A 235 -2.37 19.54 13.09
C MET A 235 -1.73 18.37 12.34
N THR A 236 -0.49 18.51 11.87
CA THR A 236 0.24 17.42 11.22
C THR A 236 0.62 16.32 12.20
N VAL A 237 1.06 16.68 13.41
CA VAL A 237 1.55 15.74 14.42
C VAL A 237 0.46 15.29 15.38
N GLY A 238 -0.40 16.21 15.81
CA GLY A 238 -1.32 16.05 16.94
C GLY A 238 -2.25 14.83 16.83
N PRO A 239 -3.01 14.65 15.75
CA PRO A 239 -3.94 13.52 15.62
C PRO A 239 -3.25 12.16 15.69
N ALA A 240 -2.13 11.99 15.00
CA ALA A 240 -1.36 10.75 15.03
C ALA A 240 -0.69 10.53 16.40
N ALA A 241 -0.18 11.59 17.04
CA ALA A 241 0.37 11.51 18.38
C ALA A 241 -0.72 11.09 19.41
N ALA A 242 -1.92 11.66 19.31
CA ALA A 242 -3.05 11.29 20.17
C ALA A 242 -3.43 9.81 20.01
N TYR A 243 -3.49 9.32 18.77
CA TYR A 243 -3.73 7.90 18.50
C TYR A 243 -2.65 7.00 19.11
N ASN A 244 -1.37 7.37 18.98
CA ASN A 244 -0.26 6.61 19.57
C ASN A 244 -0.29 6.65 21.10
N VAL A 245 -0.56 7.81 21.72
CA VAL A 245 -0.71 7.91 23.16
C VAL A 245 -1.82 6.98 23.65
N TRP A 246 -2.97 7.01 22.97
CA TRP A 246 -4.07 6.12 23.30
C TRP A 246 -3.69 4.63 23.11
N GLY A 247 -3.18 4.26 21.94
CA GLY A 247 -2.92 2.86 21.59
C GLY A 247 -1.73 2.24 22.31
N VAL A 248 -0.71 3.03 22.70
CA VAL A 248 0.49 2.52 23.42
C VAL A 248 0.32 2.61 24.92
N TRP A 249 -0.19 3.75 25.44
CA TRP A 249 -0.14 4.07 26.86
C TRP A 249 -1.45 3.86 27.59
N ILE A 250 -2.59 4.09 26.95
CA ILE A 250 -3.92 3.98 27.57
C ILE A 250 -4.48 2.58 27.38
N ASP A 251 -4.72 2.15 26.14
CA ASP A 251 -5.30 0.85 25.80
C ASP A 251 -4.25 -0.25 25.70
N GLY A 252 -3.10 0.01 25.10
CA GLY A 252 -1.96 -0.91 25.05
C GLY A 252 -1.87 -1.75 23.77
N PHE A 253 -2.87 -1.75 22.89
CA PHE A 253 -2.92 -2.60 21.69
C PHE A 253 -1.79 -2.34 20.68
N LEU A 254 -1.17 -1.15 20.70
CA LEU A 254 -0.02 -0.83 19.84
C LEU A 254 1.34 -1.21 20.43
N ARG A 255 1.44 -1.62 21.70
CA ARG A 255 2.74 -1.88 22.35
C ARG A 255 3.59 -2.91 21.62
N GLN A 256 2.99 -4.03 21.24
CA GLN A 256 3.68 -5.10 20.52
C GLN A 256 4.12 -4.68 19.13
N GLN A 257 3.37 -3.78 18.47
CA GLN A 257 3.65 -3.31 17.13
C GLN A 257 4.93 -2.48 17.03
N TYR A 258 5.42 -1.90 18.13
CA TYR A 258 6.67 -1.12 18.16
C TYR A 258 7.90 -1.95 18.53
N GLN A 259 7.71 -3.18 19.01
CA GLN A 259 8.83 -4.05 19.37
C GLN A 259 9.55 -4.53 18.09
N GLY A 260 10.89 -4.41 18.10
CA GLY A 260 11.72 -4.89 16.99
C GLY A 260 11.68 -4.07 15.69
N ARG A 261 10.96 -2.94 15.63
CA ARG A 261 10.88 -2.13 14.40
C ARG A 261 12.12 -1.26 14.15
N PHE A 262 12.81 -0.83 15.20
CA PHE A 262 13.95 0.06 15.12
C PHE A 262 15.26 -0.72 15.20
N VAL A 263 15.72 -1.26 14.06
CA VAL A 263 16.91 -2.13 13.99
C VAL A 263 18.09 -1.34 13.43
N PHE A 264 18.72 -0.51 14.25
CA PHE A 264 19.82 0.36 13.82
C PHE A 264 21.07 -0.37 13.32
N SER A 265 21.27 -1.64 13.70
CA SER A 265 22.37 -2.47 13.21
C SER A 265 22.33 -2.68 11.68
N GLU A 266 21.15 -2.62 11.08
CA GLU A 266 20.97 -2.71 9.62
C GLU A 266 21.70 -1.58 8.86
N TRP A 267 21.87 -0.41 9.44
CA TRP A 267 22.55 0.73 8.80
C TRP A 267 23.99 0.42 8.38
N PHE A 268 24.64 -0.53 9.05
CA PHE A 268 26.01 -0.94 8.79
C PHE A 268 26.09 -2.13 7.82
N SER A 269 24.95 -2.62 7.35
CA SER A 269 24.86 -3.72 6.39
C SER A 269 24.68 -3.19 4.97
N ILE A 270 25.58 -3.55 4.06
CA ILE A 270 25.41 -3.25 2.62
C ILE A 270 24.15 -3.94 2.06
N GLY A 271 23.77 -5.07 2.65
CA GLY A 271 22.55 -5.81 2.30
C GLY A 271 21.28 -4.99 2.49
N PHE A 272 21.23 -4.11 3.50
CA PHE A 272 20.11 -3.20 3.70
C PHE A 272 19.92 -2.25 2.50
N TYR A 273 20.99 -1.62 2.03
CA TYR A 273 20.92 -0.69 0.90
C TYR A 273 20.55 -1.39 -0.40
N ILE A 274 21.06 -2.61 -0.60
CA ILE A 274 20.72 -3.43 -1.79
C ILE A 274 19.23 -3.81 -1.76
N ARG A 275 18.70 -4.26 -0.62
CA ARG A 275 17.27 -4.59 -0.47
C ARG A 275 16.41 -3.35 -0.73
N TRP A 276 16.72 -2.21 -0.09
CA TRP A 276 15.98 -0.98 -0.29
C TRP A 276 15.96 -0.52 -1.77
N LEU A 277 17.11 -0.57 -2.44
CA LEU A 277 17.18 -0.26 -3.87
C LEU A 277 16.36 -1.25 -4.73
N ARG A 278 16.32 -2.53 -4.36
CA ARG A 278 15.46 -3.52 -5.05
C ARG A 278 13.97 -3.20 -4.90
N GLU A 279 13.53 -2.80 -3.72
CA GLU A 279 12.13 -2.39 -3.50
C GLU A 279 11.78 -1.15 -4.33
N ILE A 280 12.68 -0.16 -4.40
CA ILE A 280 12.49 1.00 -5.28
C ILE A 280 12.44 0.59 -6.75
N ASP A 281 13.32 -0.31 -7.18
CA ASP A 281 13.34 -0.84 -8.55
C ASP A 281 12.08 -1.62 -8.89
N ALA A 282 11.59 -2.44 -7.98
CA ALA A 282 10.36 -3.21 -8.17
C ALA A 282 9.12 -2.30 -8.38
N VAL A 283 9.09 -1.14 -7.72
CA VAL A 283 7.97 -0.19 -7.81
C VAL A 283 8.08 0.74 -9.01
N PHE A 284 9.25 1.35 -9.22
CA PHE A 284 9.42 2.43 -10.20
C PHE A 284 10.34 2.06 -11.37
N GLY A 285 11.27 1.13 -11.18
CA GLY A 285 12.43 0.97 -12.04
C GLY A 285 13.51 2.03 -11.77
N VAL A 286 14.78 1.60 -11.67
CA VAL A 286 15.92 2.49 -11.39
C VAL A 286 16.02 3.65 -12.38
N GLY A 287 15.73 3.40 -13.67
CA GLY A 287 15.81 4.43 -14.71
C GLY A 287 14.80 5.57 -14.51
N LEU A 288 13.56 5.24 -14.16
CA LEU A 288 12.51 6.24 -13.94
C LEU A 288 12.78 7.06 -12.67
N ILE A 289 13.18 6.42 -11.57
CA ILE A 289 13.47 7.15 -10.34
C ILE A 289 14.72 8.04 -10.48
N ALA A 290 15.76 7.58 -11.19
CA ALA A 290 16.93 8.38 -11.49
C ALA A 290 16.58 9.62 -12.34
N ALA A 291 15.78 9.44 -13.39
CA ALA A 291 15.27 10.56 -14.19
C ALA A 291 14.44 11.55 -13.36
N ALA A 292 13.60 11.03 -12.46
CA ALA A 292 12.81 11.87 -11.55
C ALA A 292 13.71 12.67 -10.60
N LEU A 293 14.72 12.06 -9.99
CA LEU A 293 15.67 12.75 -9.10
C LEU A 293 16.46 13.86 -9.84
N ILE A 294 16.91 13.57 -11.07
CA ILE A 294 17.54 14.60 -11.92
C ILE A 294 16.55 15.74 -12.20
N GLY A 295 15.31 15.42 -12.53
CA GLY A 295 14.27 16.41 -12.78
C GLY A 295 14.02 17.31 -11.56
N LEU A 296 13.96 16.74 -10.35
CA LEU A 296 13.82 17.51 -9.11
C LEU A 296 14.98 18.49 -8.88
N ALA A 297 16.21 18.06 -9.18
CA ALA A 297 17.40 18.92 -9.09
C ALA A 297 17.35 20.10 -10.07
N LEU A 298 16.62 19.96 -11.18
CA LEU A 298 16.45 20.98 -12.21
C LEU A 298 15.32 21.99 -11.89
N ILE A 299 14.53 21.78 -10.84
CA ILE A 299 13.47 22.72 -10.41
C ILE A 299 14.09 24.05 -9.97
N ARG A 300 13.71 25.13 -10.67
CA ARG A 300 14.27 26.47 -10.44
C ARG A 300 13.43 27.35 -9.50
N ARG A 301 12.18 26.95 -9.17
CA ARG A 301 11.30 27.67 -8.24
C ARG A 301 11.73 27.40 -6.80
N PRO A 302 12.23 28.41 -6.05
CA PRO A 302 12.82 28.19 -4.73
C PRO A 302 11.86 27.51 -3.73
N GLY A 303 10.60 27.96 -3.66
CA GLY A 303 9.60 27.39 -2.76
C GLY A 303 9.36 25.90 -3.03
N LEU A 304 9.08 25.54 -4.29
CA LEU A 304 8.89 24.13 -4.68
C LEU A 304 10.14 23.30 -4.50
N ARG A 305 11.32 23.83 -4.84
CA ARG A 305 12.58 23.12 -4.69
C ARG A 305 12.80 22.64 -3.25
N TRP A 306 12.59 23.53 -2.27
CA TRP A 306 12.81 23.18 -0.86
C TRP A 306 11.76 22.22 -0.31
N ILE A 307 10.53 22.27 -0.80
CA ILE A 307 9.51 21.25 -0.49
C ILE A 307 10.00 19.87 -0.91
N TRP A 308 10.46 19.72 -2.17
CA TRP A 308 10.88 18.41 -2.70
C TRP A 308 12.19 17.94 -2.10
N VAL A 309 13.14 18.82 -1.81
CA VAL A 309 14.37 18.46 -1.09
C VAL A 309 14.02 17.97 0.32
N GLY A 310 13.17 18.69 1.03
CA GLY A 310 12.70 18.27 2.35
C GLY A 310 11.97 16.93 2.28
N TYR A 311 11.08 16.75 1.30
CA TYR A 311 10.35 15.50 1.12
C TYR A 311 11.28 14.30 0.86
N LEU A 312 12.29 14.48 0.01
CA LEU A 312 13.30 13.44 -0.27
C LEU A 312 14.14 13.11 0.97
N VAL A 313 14.60 14.15 1.70
CA VAL A 313 15.33 13.95 2.96
C VAL A 313 14.45 13.24 3.99
N GLY A 314 13.17 13.59 4.06
CA GLY A 314 12.20 12.92 4.93
C GLY A 314 11.96 11.46 4.54
N TYR A 315 11.87 11.15 3.24
CA TYR A 315 11.79 9.77 2.77
C TYR A 315 13.07 8.97 3.14
N ALA A 316 14.25 9.58 3.01
CA ALA A 316 15.48 8.93 3.46
C ALA A 316 15.48 8.71 4.98
N ALA A 317 15.06 9.70 5.76
CA ALA A 317 14.91 9.58 7.22
C ALA A 317 13.93 8.46 7.62
N TYR A 318 12.83 8.31 6.88
CA TYR A 318 11.89 7.20 7.02
C TYR A 318 12.57 5.84 6.80
N GLY A 319 13.34 5.68 5.73
CA GLY A 319 14.07 4.44 5.45
C GLY A 319 15.08 4.09 6.53
N PHE A 320 15.79 5.08 7.06
CA PHE A 320 16.70 4.89 8.19
C PHE A 320 15.97 4.61 9.51
N ALA A 321 14.81 5.19 9.74
CA ALA A 321 14.03 4.93 10.95
C ALA A 321 13.47 3.50 10.96
N LEU A 322 13.07 2.96 9.81
CA LEU A 322 12.45 1.64 9.68
C LEU A 322 13.20 0.75 8.66
N PRO A 323 14.48 0.43 8.89
CA PRO A 323 15.34 -0.18 7.88
C PRO A 323 14.89 -1.57 7.44
N HIS A 324 14.38 -2.38 8.35
CA HIS A 324 13.83 -3.68 8.01
C HIS A 324 12.64 -3.56 7.05
N HIS A 325 11.66 -2.72 7.42
CA HIS A 325 10.41 -2.59 6.66
C HIS A 325 10.62 -2.00 5.27
N ILE A 326 11.42 -0.94 5.16
CA ILE A 326 11.68 -0.27 3.87
C ILE A 326 12.41 -1.17 2.88
N GLY A 327 13.20 -2.13 3.37
CA GLY A 327 13.97 -3.06 2.55
C GLY A 327 13.31 -4.41 2.31
N THR A 328 12.09 -4.64 2.79
CA THR A 328 11.40 -5.94 2.67
C THR A 328 9.98 -5.85 2.13
N HIS A 329 9.43 -4.63 2.01
CA HIS A 329 8.06 -4.42 1.57
C HIS A 329 8.00 -3.28 0.55
N ASP A 330 7.55 -3.59 -0.63
CA ASP A 330 7.44 -2.66 -1.77
C ASP A 330 6.47 -1.50 -1.52
N TYR A 331 5.34 -1.71 -0.79
CA TYR A 331 4.36 -0.66 -0.50
C TYR A 331 4.91 0.47 0.39
N TYR A 332 6.03 0.27 1.07
CA TYR A 332 6.76 1.33 1.78
C TYR A 332 7.42 2.34 0.82
N GLN A 333 7.48 2.03 -0.49
CA GLN A 333 7.93 2.94 -1.53
C GLN A 333 6.81 3.85 -2.07
N THR A 334 5.55 3.58 -1.73
CA THR A 334 4.38 4.37 -2.20
C THR A 334 4.51 5.88 -1.91
N PRO A 335 5.11 6.34 -0.79
CA PRO A 335 5.39 7.75 -0.57
C PRO A 335 6.20 8.44 -1.68
N LEU A 336 6.96 7.70 -2.47
CA LEU A 336 7.73 8.27 -3.59
C LEU A 336 6.87 8.69 -4.80
N PHE A 337 5.60 8.24 -4.93
CA PHE A 337 4.76 8.56 -6.09
C PHE A 337 4.64 10.06 -6.39
N PRO A 338 4.33 10.94 -5.43
CA PRO A 338 4.26 12.37 -5.69
C PRO A 338 5.58 12.94 -6.20
N LEU A 339 6.67 12.54 -5.55
CA LEU A 339 8.03 12.98 -5.86
C LEU A 339 8.47 12.48 -7.25
N ALA A 340 8.28 11.19 -7.54
CA ALA A 340 8.65 10.58 -8.80
C ALA A 340 7.86 11.18 -9.98
N SER A 341 6.56 11.41 -9.79
CA SER A 341 5.69 12.00 -10.80
C SER A 341 6.12 13.43 -11.17
N VAL A 342 6.29 14.29 -10.17
CA VAL A 342 6.70 15.67 -10.38
C VAL A 342 8.12 15.75 -10.93
N GLY A 343 9.02 14.92 -10.40
CA GLY A 343 10.40 14.84 -10.86
C GLY A 343 10.51 14.40 -12.33
N LEU A 344 9.79 13.34 -12.73
CA LEU A 344 9.78 12.89 -14.12
C LEU A 344 9.18 13.97 -15.05
N GLY A 345 8.13 14.66 -14.60
CA GLY A 345 7.57 15.80 -15.32
C GLY A 345 8.60 16.91 -15.54
N ALA A 346 9.33 17.29 -14.49
CA ALA A 346 10.39 18.31 -14.58
C ALA A 346 11.57 17.86 -15.46
N PHE A 347 11.92 16.57 -15.42
CA PHE A 347 12.93 15.99 -16.30
C PHE A 347 12.51 16.08 -17.77
N ALA A 348 11.32 15.60 -18.11
CA ALA A 348 10.78 15.63 -19.46
C ALA A 348 10.68 17.07 -20.01
N ASP A 349 10.25 18.03 -19.17
CA ASP A 349 10.20 19.46 -19.51
C ASP A 349 11.58 20.03 -19.81
N SER A 350 12.58 19.68 -19.00
CA SER A 350 13.96 20.13 -19.16
C SER A 350 14.58 19.56 -20.45
N VAL A 351 14.42 18.25 -20.70
CA VAL A 351 14.87 17.60 -21.94
C VAL A 351 14.18 18.22 -23.16
N GLY A 352 12.87 18.45 -23.06
CA GLY A 352 12.09 19.12 -24.12
C GLY A 352 12.58 20.51 -24.44
N THR A 353 12.96 21.28 -23.42
CA THR A 353 13.52 22.63 -23.57
C THR A 353 14.89 22.60 -24.25
N VAL A 354 15.77 21.65 -23.86
CA VAL A 354 17.10 21.49 -24.47
C VAL A 354 16.97 21.03 -25.93
N ALA A 355 16.16 20.01 -26.17
CA ALA A 355 15.90 19.51 -27.52
C ALA A 355 15.37 20.63 -28.45
N ALA A 356 14.38 21.42 -27.98
CA ALA A 356 13.84 22.53 -28.76
C ALA A 356 14.89 23.61 -29.09
N ARG A 357 15.87 23.86 -28.19
CA ARG A 357 16.98 24.80 -28.46
C ARG A 357 17.93 24.27 -29.55
N ILE A 358 18.31 22.99 -29.46
CA ILE A 358 19.20 22.34 -30.42
C ILE A 358 18.54 22.30 -31.80
N GLU A 359 17.30 21.90 -31.87
CA GLU A 359 16.55 21.78 -33.11
C GLU A 359 16.24 23.13 -33.77
N ARG A 360 16.00 24.18 -32.97
CA ARG A 360 15.82 25.56 -33.47
C ARG A 360 17.07 26.05 -34.16
N ALA A 361 18.26 25.72 -33.63
CA ALA A 361 19.53 26.03 -34.26
C ALA A 361 19.73 25.31 -35.61
N ARG A 362 18.99 24.19 -35.84
CA ARG A 362 18.99 23.39 -37.07
C ARG A 362 17.81 23.64 -37.99
N GLY A 363 16.89 24.57 -37.65
CA GLY A 363 15.68 24.86 -38.42
C GLY A 363 14.61 23.76 -38.36
N ARG A 364 14.60 22.91 -37.34
CA ARG A 364 13.70 21.74 -37.18
C ARG A 364 13.00 21.73 -35.82
N ASP A 365 12.40 22.83 -35.42
CA ASP A 365 11.80 23.05 -34.08
C ASP A 365 10.81 21.96 -33.59
N TRP A 366 10.24 21.19 -34.50
CA TRP A 366 9.24 20.18 -34.19
C TRP A 366 9.83 18.82 -33.80
N LEU A 367 11.02 18.44 -34.29
CA LEU A 367 11.56 17.09 -34.18
C LEU A 367 11.81 16.66 -32.73
N GLY A 368 12.46 17.51 -31.93
CA GLY A 368 12.76 17.20 -30.52
C GLY A 368 11.50 17.01 -29.66
N ARG A 369 10.47 17.84 -29.89
CA ARG A 369 9.19 17.69 -29.19
C ARG A 369 8.46 16.41 -29.58
N THR A 370 8.48 16.06 -30.87
CA THR A 370 7.87 14.84 -31.38
C THR A 370 8.57 13.59 -30.84
N MET A 371 9.90 13.59 -30.77
CA MET A 371 10.65 12.47 -30.18
C MET A 371 10.29 12.24 -28.72
N ILE A 372 10.20 13.30 -27.90
CA ILE A 372 9.86 13.16 -26.49
C ILE A 372 8.40 12.72 -26.32
N ALA A 373 7.47 13.29 -27.08
CA ALA A 373 6.09 12.86 -27.09
C ALA A 373 5.96 11.38 -27.50
N GLY A 374 6.74 10.95 -28.51
CA GLY A 374 6.85 9.56 -28.93
C GLY A 374 7.40 8.65 -27.81
N ALA A 375 8.44 9.06 -27.09
CA ALA A 375 8.99 8.32 -25.97
C ALA A 375 7.98 8.16 -24.82
N ILE A 376 7.22 9.24 -24.51
CA ILE A 376 6.14 9.18 -23.51
C ILE A 376 5.05 8.23 -23.98
N ALA A 377 4.62 8.30 -25.25
CA ALA A 377 3.60 7.43 -25.80
C ALA A 377 4.01 5.95 -25.78
N LEU A 378 5.27 5.64 -26.13
CA LEU A 378 5.81 4.28 -26.04
C LEU A 378 5.88 3.79 -24.58
N GLY A 379 6.32 4.65 -23.65
CA GLY A 379 6.32 4.34 -22.22
C GLY A 379 4.90 4.10 -21.69
N CYS A 380 3.92 4.90 -22.08
CA CYS A 380 2.51 4.68 -21.76
C CYS A 380 2.02 3.33 -22.32
N GLY A 381 2.32 3.05 -23.59
CA GLY A 381 1.95 1.77 -24.22
C GLY A 381 2.52 0.57 -23.47
N TRP A 382 3.79 0.63 -23.11
CA TRP A 382 4.43 -0.42 -22.31
C TRP A 382 3.75 -0.59 -20.93
N MET A 383 3.52 0.50 -20.20
CA MET A 383 2.86 0.46 -18.88
C MET A 383 1.44 -0.13 -18.97
N ILE A 384 0.69 0.21 -20.01
CA ILE A 384 -0.66 -0.33 -20.27
C ILE A 384 -0.61 -1.84 -20.49
N VAL A 385 0.30 -2.31 -21.37
CA VAL A 385 0.42 -3.73 -21.69
C VAL A 385 0.89 -4.53 -20.47
N ASP A 386 1.91 -4.03 -19.74
CA ASP A 386 2.41 -4.69 -18.53
C ASP A 386 1.32 -4.78 -17.46
N THR A 387 0.56 -3.70 -17.22
CA THR A 387 -0.55 -3.70 -16.28
C THR A 387 -1.64 -4.70 -16.66
N ALA A 388 -2.08 -4.68 -17.92
CA ALA A 388 -3.12 -5.59 -18.41
C ALA A 388 -2.66 -7.06 -18.31
N THR A 389 -1.38 -7.33 -18.59
CA THR A 389 -0.80 -8.67 -18.47
C THR A 389 -0.76 -9.13 -17.00
N ARG A 390 -0.38 -8.27 -16.08
CA ARG A 390 -0.35 -8.61 -14.64
C ARG A 390 -1.74 -8.91 -14.11
N LEU A 391 -2.73 -8.09 -14.44
CA LEU A 391 -4.11 -8.26 -13.99
C LEU A 391 -4.81 -9.48 -14.61
N GLY A 392 -4.43 -9.89 -15.82
CA GLY A 392 -5.02 -11.04 -16.51
C GLY A 392 -4.35 -12.39 -16.22
N ARG A 393 -3.32 -12.44 -15.37
CA ARG A 393 -2.56 -13.69 -15.14
C ARG A 393 -3.25 -14.70 -14.24
N THR A 394 -4.06 -14.25 -13.30
CA THR A 394 -4.64 -15.10 -12.27
C THR A 394 -6.12 -14.79 -12.07
N ASP A 395 -6.92 -15.86 -12.00
CA ASP A 395 -8.34 -15.80 -11.65
C ASP A 395 -8.51 -16.42 -10.24
N PHE A 396 -9.04 -15.62 -9.33
CA PHE A 396 -9.27 -16.03 -7.94
C PHE A 396 -10.77 -16.17 -7.60
N ARG A 397 -11.65 -16.21 -8.60
CA ARG A 397 -13.12 -16.22 -8.38
C ARG A 397 -13.61 -17.44 -7.64
N ASP A 398 -12.89 -18.54 -7.70
CA ASP A 398 -13.16 -19.78 -6.96
C ASP A 398 -12.67 -19.76 -5.50
N ALA A 399 -11.73 -18.86 -5.16
CA ALA A 399 -11.10 -18.84 -3.84
C ALA A 399 -12.09 -18.69 -2.67
N PRO A 400 -13.11 -17.81 -2.73
CA PRO A 400 -14.11 -17.70 -1.65
C PRO A 400 -14.80 -19.01 -1.32
N GLU A 401 -15.25 -19.73 -2.35
CA GLU A 401 -15.96 -21.00 -2.19
C GLU A 401 -15.02 -22.11 -1.73
N ARG A 402 -13.80 -22.15 -2.27
CA ARG A 402 -12.76 -23.10 -1.86
C ARG A 402 -12.43 -22.98 -0.38
N TYR A 403 -12.18 -21.78 0.13
CA TYR A 403 -11.87 -21.57 1.55
C TYR A 403 -13.06 -21.89 2.46
N ARG A 404 -14.29 -21.57 2.05
CA ARG A 404 -15.50 -21.94 2.79
C ARG A 404 -15.64 -23.44 2.89
N ARG A 405 -15.55 -24.16 1.76
CA ARG A 405 -15.65 -25.64 1.70
C ARG A 405 -14.59 -26.32 2.55
N ILE A 406 -13.33 -25.86 2.49
CA ILE A 406 -12.24 -26.37 3.33
C ILE A 406 -12.57 -26.19 4.82
N ALA A 407 -13.04 -25.02 5.20
CA ALA A 407 -13.41 -24.74 6.58
C ALA A 407 -14.54 -25.64 7.08
N GLU A 408 -15.62 -25.75 6.31
CA GLU A 408 -16.79 -26.56 6.68
C GLU A 408 -16.47 -28.04 6.79
N ARG A 409 -15.62 -28.55 5.90
CA ARG A 409 -15.30 -29.97 5.83
C ARG A 409 -14.26 -30.42 6.84
N TYR A 410 -13.21 -29.63 7.05
CA TYR A 410 -12.04 -30.04 7.81
C TYR A 410 -11.84 -29.28 9.13
N ASP A 411 -12.54 -28.20 9.36
CA ASP A 411 -12.48 -27.46 10.61
C ASP A 411 -13.87 -26.95 11.04
N PRO A 412 -14.79 -27.87 11.35
CA PRO A 412 -16.18 -27.52 11.66
C PRO A 412 -16.35 -26.75 12.99
N TYR A 413 -15.29 -26.70 13.83
CA TYR A 413 -15.35 -26.08 15.14
C TYR A 413 -14.65 -24.70 15.14
N PRO A 414 -15.39 -23.57 15.15
CA PRO A 414 -14.80 -22.25 14.98
C PRO A 414 -13.85 -21.80 16.11
N ASN A 415 -14.01 -22.36 17.30
CA ASN A 415 -13.26 -21.95 18.50
C ASN A 415 -12.05 -22.83 18.83
N GLN A 416 -11.71 -23.81 17.98
CA GLN A 416 -10.59 -24.71 18.20
C GLN A 416 -9.64 -24.60 17.00
N ILE A 417 -8.33 -24.53 17.27
CA ILE A 417 -7.32 -24.59 16.20
C ILE A 417 -6.98 -26.06 15.97
N ASN A 418 -7.73 -26.75 15.08
CA ASN A 418 -7.52 -28.15 14.72
C ASN A 418 -6.62 -28.34 13.49
N VAL A 419 -6.22 -27.26 12.86
CA VAL A 419 -5.52 -27.24 11.58
C VAL A 419 -4.15 -26.58 11.72
N VAL A 420 -3.12 -27.26 11.20
CA VAL A 420 -1.83 -26.63 10.86
C VAL A 420 -1.85 -26.29 9.38
N GLY A 421 -1.45 -25.09 9.02
CA GLY A 421 -1.54 -24.62 7.64
C GLY A 421 -0.24 -24.06 7.08
N LEU A 422 0.22 -24.59 5.96
CA LEU A 422 1.15 -23.92 5.07
C LEU A 422 0.32 -23.18 4.03
N MET A 423 -0.11 -21.97 4.40
CA MET A 423 -1.15 -21.25 3.67
C MET A 423 -0.60 -20.01 2.98
N ASP A 424 -1.18 -19.73 1.81
CA ASP A 424 -1.02 -18.43 1.16
C ASP A 424 -1.41 -17.31 2.13
N ASP A 425 -0.64 -16.24 2.11
CA ASP A 425 -0.96 -15.00 2.79
C ASP A 425 -1.36 -15.17 4.26
N TYR A 426 -0.62 -16.05 4.97
CA TYR A 426 -0.83 -16.33 6.40
C TYR A 426 -2.24 -16.82 6.75
N GLY A 427 -2.91 -17.47 5.80
CA GLY A 427 -4.26 -18.01 6.00
C GLY A 427 -5.37 -16.96 6.02
N ALA A 428 -5.10 -15.75 5.56
CA ALA A 428 -6.08 -14.67 5.55
C ALA A 428 -7.35 -15.01 4.76
N GLY A 429 -7.23 -15.80 3.67
CA GLY A 429 -8.37 -16.32 2.91
C GLY A 429 -9.26 -17.23 3.72
N LEU A 430 -8.66 -18.19 4.45
CA LEU A 430 -9.40 -19.09 5.34
C LEU A 430 -10.11 -18.30 6.46
N MET A 431 -9.44 -17.31 7.02
CA MET A 431 -9.99 -16.46 8.07
C MET A 431 -11.16 -15.59 7.56
N TYR A 432 -11.03 -15.01 6.38
CA TYR A 432 -12.05 -14.13 5.84
C TYR A 432 -13.29 -14.87 5.32
N TRP A 433 -13.11 -15.88 4.48
CA TRP A 433 -14.22 -16.62 3.86
C TRP A 433 -14.64 -17.86 4.65
N GLY A 434 -13.68 -18.57 5.25
CA GLY A 434 -13.95 -19.79 6.01
C GLY A 434 -14.29 -19.55 7.48
N LEU A 435 -14.07 -18.36 8.02
CA LEU A 435 -14.22 -18.01 9.44
C LEU A 435 -13.41 -18.95 10.36
N ARG A 436 -12.25 -19.37 9.93
CA ARG A 436 -11.37 -20.29 10.66
C ARG A 436 -9.95 -19.74 10.74
N THR A 437 -9.24 -20.13 11.79
CA THR A 437 -7.84 -19.79 11.99
C THR A 437 -7.02 -21.07 12.02
N ALA A 438 -6.00 -21.17 11.17
CA ALA A 438 -5.03 -22.26 11.22
C ALA A 438 -3.80 -21.84 12.01
N MET A 439 -3.13 -22.79 12.65
CA MET A 439 -1.76 -22.59 13.13
C MET A 439 -0.83 -22.53 11.92
N ILE A 440 -0.19 -21.38 11.72
CA ILE A 440 0.65 -21.18 10.53
C ILE A 440 1.95 -21.96 10.66
N TRP A 441 2.24 -22.78 9.66
CA TRP A 441 3.51 -23.49 9.50
C TRP A 441 4.59 -22.53 8.99
N ASP A 442 5.69 -22.39 9.74
CA ASP A 442 6.75 -21.41 9.43
C ASP A 442 7.83 -21.91 8.43
N GLY A 443 7.93 -23.25 8.26
CA GLY A 443 8.89 -23.87 7.35
C GLY A 443 10.33 -23.95 7.88
N SER A 444 10.61 -23.56 9.11
CA SER A 444 11.95 -23.55 9.71
C SER A 444 12.60 -24.94 9.78
N VAL A 445 11.80 -25.98 9.76
CA VAL A 445 12.18 -27.40 9.88
C VAL A 445 13.19 -27.85 8.81
N GLU A 446 13.12 -27.29 7.61
CA GLU A 446 14.00 -27.67 6.50
C GLU A 446 15.48 -27.33 6.77
N ALA A 447 15.75 -26.33 7.61
CA ALA A 447 17.10 -25.90 7.98
C ALA A 447 17.65 -26.61 9.23
N LEU A 448 16.83 -27.37 9.97
CA LEU A 448 17.23 -28.01 11.22
C LEU A 448 17.97 -29.36 11.00
N PRO A 449 18.78 -29.82 11.97
CA PRO A 449 19.26 -31.19 11.99
C PRO A 449 18.10 -32.20 12.01
N ALA A 450 18.26 -33.40 11.41
CA ALA A 450 17.17 -34.35 11.19
C ALA A 450 16.38 -34.72 12.48
N ALA A 451 17.09 -34.99 13.59
CA ALA A 451 16.43 -35.35 14.85
C ALA A 451 15.64 -34.20 15.48
N GLU A 452 16.10 -32.97 15.31
CA GLU A 452 15.41 -31.76 15.78
C GLU A 452 14.22 -31.44 14.89
N ALA A 453 14.38 -31.60 13.59
CA ALA A 453 13.29 -31.45 12.61
C ALA A 453 12.12 -32.39 12.90
N ASP A 454 12.39 -33.68 13.16
CA ASP A 454 11.36 -34.67 13.50
C ASP A 454 10.65 -34.34 14.83
N ARG A 455 11.39 -33.84 15.81
CA ARG A 455 10.79 -33.38 17.08
C ARG A 455 9.84 -32.21 16.87
N VAL A 456 10.27 -31.18 16.13
CA VAL A 456 9.45 -29.98 15.86
C VAL A 456 8.21 -30.33 15.06
N LEU A 457 8.32 -31.23 14.06
CA LEU A 457 7.18 -31.74 13.29
C LEU A 457 6.16 -32.43 14.20
N ARG A 458 6.60 -33.34 15.06
CA ARG A 458 5.71 -34.05 16.03
C ARG A 458 5.07 -33.07 17.00
N GLU A 459 5.83 -32.16 17.59
CA GLU A 459 5.31 -31.16 18.55
C GLU A 459 4.28 -30.24 17.90
N THR A 460 4.53 -29.78 16.67
CA THR A 460 3.61 -28.87 15.94
C THR A 460 2.33 -29.57 15.53
N MET A 461 2.43 -30.83 15.09
CA MET A 461 1.29 -31.62 14.62
C MET A 461 0.53 -32.30 15.77
N ASN A 462 1.09 -32.33 16.96
CA ASN A 462 0.45 -32.96 18.12
C ASN A 462 -0.89 -32.28 18.44
N ASN A 463 -1.93 -33.09 18.66
CA ASN A 463 -3.32 -32.65 18.90
C ASN A 463 -3.93 -31.84 17.72
N ARG A 464 -3.41 -31.99 16.51
CA ARG A 464 -4.01 -31.44 15.28
C ARG A 464 -4.59 -32.56 14.44
N GLN A 465 -5.76 -32.31 13.86
CA GLN A 465 -6.44 -33.30 13.03
C GLN A 465 -6.04 -33.23 11.57
N TYR A 466 -5.73 -31.99 11.08
CA TYR A 466 -5.46 -31.79 9.68
C TYR A 466 -4.24 -30.87 9.45
N PHE A 467 -3.55 -31.17 8.36
CA PHE A 467 -2.57 -30.26 7.75
C PHE A 467 -3.11 -29.79 6.40
N ILE A 468 -3.14 -28.48 6.16
CA ILE A 468 -3.64 -27.90 4.93
C ILE A 468 -2.53 -27.08 4.27
N ALA A 469 -2.20 -27.40 3.02
CA ALA A 469 -1.30 -26.59 2.19
C ALA A 469 -2.11 -25.91 1.09
N THR A 470 -2.06 -24.59 1.04
CA THR A 470 -2.54 -23.77 -0.08
C THR A 470 -1.39 -23.02 -0.77
N ASP A 471 -0.29 -22.74 -0.07
CA ASP A 471 0.96 -22.26 -0.66
C ASP A 471 1.72 -23.46 -1.28
N MET A 472 1.31 -23.83 -2.48
CA MET A 472 1.85 -25.01 -3.17
C MET A 472 3.33 -24.82 -3.56
N GLU A 473 3.74 -23.60 -3.87
CA GLU A 473 5.14 -23.32 -4.22
C GLU A 473 6.06 -23.61 -3.03
N ARG A 474 5.74 -23.06 -1.85
CA ARG A 474 6.49 -23.33 -0.62
C ARG A 474 6.35 -24.78 -0.16
N PHE A 475 5.21 -25.43 -0.39
CA PHE A 475 5.02 -26.83 -0.05
C PHE A 475 6.01 -27.72 -0.81
N TYR A 476 6.17 -27.53 -2.11
CA TYR A 476 7.11 -28.32 -2.93
C TYR A 476 8.59 -28.04 -2.62
N GLN A 477 8.89 -26.93 -1.96
CA GLN A 477 10.25 -26.60 -1.50
C GLN A 477 10.59 -27.22 -0.13
N GLN A 478 9.65 -27.98 0.50
CA GLN A 478 9.82 -28.55 1.84
C GLN A 478 9.78 -30.09 1.82
N PRO A 479 10.85 -30.75 1.37
CA PRO A 479 10.87 -32.20 1.21
C PRO A 479 10.74 -32.97 2.54
N ARG A 480 11.24 -32.43 3.67
CA ARG A 480 11.10 -33.08 4.98
C ARG A 480 9.66 -33.05 5.46
N LEU A 481 8.99 -31.93 5.32
CA LEU A 481 7.55 -31.82 5.61
C LEU A 481 6.76 -32.82 4.77
N GLN A 482 7.03 -32.90 3.44
CA GLN A 482 6.36 -33.83 2.55
C GLN A 482 6.59 -35.29 2.97
N GLN A 483 7.85 -35.67 3.27
CA GLN A 483 8.17 -37.03 3.74
C GLN A 483 7.47 -37.35 5.06
N TRP A 484 7.43 -36.39 5.99
CA TRP A 484 6.75 -36.59 7.26
C TRP A 484 5.23 -36.78 7.07
N LEU A 485 4.58 -35.97 6.24
CA LEU A 485 3.16 -36.08 5.91
C LEU A 485 2.83 -37.39 5.17
N GLN A 486 3.73 -37.90 4.32
CA GLN A 486 3.57 -39.20 3.67
C GLN A 486 3.65 -40.38 4.67
N ALA A 487 4.44 -40.21 5.75
CA ALA A 487 4.62 -41.25 6.76
C ALA A 487 3.55 -41.24 7.87
N HIS A 488 2.97 -40.06 8.19
CA HIS A 488 2.11 -39.82 9.35
C HIS A 488 0.77 -39.19 8.98
N GLY A 489 0.45 -39.02 7.70
CA GLY A 489 -0.77 -38.40 7.24
C GLY A 489 -1.43 -39.17 6.11
N GLU A 490 -2.76 -39.08 6.05
CA GLU A 490 -3.57 -39.59 4.94
C GLU A 490 -4.00 -38.42 4.06
N LEU A 491 -3.68 -38.46 2.76
CA LEU A 491 -4.13 -37.44 1.81
C LEU A 491 -5.64 -37.55 1.59
N MET A 492 -6.40 -36.60 2.11
CA MET A 492 -7.86 -36.56 2.05
C MET A 492 -8.38 -35.86 0.80
N GLU A 493 -7.70 -34.80 0.37
CA GLU A 493 -8.14 -33.98 -0.75
C GLU A 493 -6.94 -33.44 -1.52
N ARG A 494 -7.05 -33.50 -2.84
CA ARG A 494 -6.09 -32.88 -3.76
C ARG A 494 -6.88 -32.12 -4.81
N GLU A 495 -6.94 -30.82 -4.63
CA GLU A 495 -7.53 -29.91 -5.59
C GLU A 495 -6.47 -28.99 -6.20
N GLU A 496 -6.82 -28.33 -7.29
CA GLU A 496 -5.96 -27.29 -7.87
C GLU A 496 -5.77 -26.17 -6.83
N GLY A 497 -4.52 -26.05 -6.31
CA GLY A 497 -4.14 -25.06 -5.31
C GLY A 497 -4.40 -25.45 -3.85
N ALA A 498 -4.75 -26.68 -3.51
CA ALA A 498 -4.85 -27.12 -2.11
C ALA A 498 -4.57 -28.61 -1.92
N LEU A 499 -3.87 -28.96 -0.84
CA LEU A 499 -3.71 -30.32 -0.34
C LEU A 499 -4.17 -30.38 1.11
N VAL A 500 -4.97 -31.38 1.45
CA VAL A 500 -5.43 -31.63 2.83
C VAL A 500 -5.00 -33.01 3.26
N PHE A 501 -4.25 -33.09 4.36
CA PHE A 501 -3.83 -34.34 5.00
C PHE A 501 -4.53 -34.46 6.35
N ARG A 502 -5.10 -35.60 6.63
CA ARG A 502 -5.51 -36.00 7.98
C ARG A 502 -4.27 -36.54 8.70
N ILE A 503 -3.95 -35.98 9.88
CA ILE A 503 -2.80 -36.39 10.68
C ILE A 503 -3.18 -37.60 11.53
N ASP A 504 -2.37 -38.65 11.47
CA ASP A 504 -2.49 -39.80 12.33
C ASP A 504 -1.70 -39.56 13.63
N ASN A 505 -2.42 -39.26 14.71
CA ASN A 505 -1.84 -38.98 16.02
C ASN A 505 -1.65 -40.25 16.88
N GLY A 506 -1.82 -41.44 16.29
CA GLY A 506 -1.83 -42.68 17.10
C GLY A 506 -3.03 -42.71 18.07
N ASP A 507 -3.61 -43.88 18.32
CA ASP A 507 -4.86 -44.14 19.04
C ASP A 507 -5.17 -43.29 20.30
N ASP A 508 -5.47 -42.01 20.10
CA ASP A 508 -6.17 -41.17 21.09
C ASP A 508 -7.26 -40.37 20.38
N ALA A 509 -8.44 -41.01 20.24
CA ALA A 509 -9.65 -40.27 19.91
C ALA A 509 -9.87 -39.15 20.97
N PRO A 510 -10.23 -37.94 20.58
CA PRO A 510 -10.47 -36.85 21.55
C PRO A 510 -11.69 -37.20 22.39
N GLU A 511 -11.49 -37.57 23.65
CA GLU A 511 -12.53 -37.44 24.64
C GLU A 511 -13.05 -36.00 24.65
N GLU A 512 -14.39 -35.83 24.66
CA GLU A 512 -15.07 -34.54 24.83
C GLU A 512 -14.43 -33.78 25.99
N ARG A 513 -13.53 -32.85 25.69
CA ARG A 513 -12.98 -31.96 26.69
C ARG A 513 -14.01 -30.87 26.94
N THR A 514 -14.72 -31.00 28.08
CA THR A 514 -15.49 -29.98 28.74
C THR A 514 -14.69 -28.69 28.85
N ASN A 515 -15.31 -27.57 28.42
CA ASN A 515 -14.81 -26.21 28.55
C ASN A 515 -14.40 -25.91 29.99
N GLU A 516 -13.10 -25.79 30.25
CA GLU A 516 -12.60 -24.97 31.34
C GLU A 516 -11.59 -23.96 30.77
N ALA A 517 -12.03 -22.75 30.85
CA ALA A 517 -11.39 -21.44 30.87
C ALA A 517 -9.94 -21.29 30.34
N PHE A 518 -9.80 -20.49 29.30
CA PHE A 518 -8.81 -19.44 29.22
C PHE A 518 -9.40 -18.19 28.56
#